data_4aa4da0e56e29d69753c7de6dc4510dd
#
_entry.id   4aa4da0e56e29d69753c7de6dc4510dd
#
_cell.length_a   1.000
_cell.length_b   1.000
_cell.length_c   1.000
_cell.angle_alpha   90.00
_cell.angle_beta   90.00
_cell.angle_gamma   90.00
#
_symmetry.space_group_name_H-M   'P 1'
#
loop_
_entity.id
_entity.type
_entity.pdbx_description
1 polymer ?
#
loop_
_entity_poly.entity_id
_entity_poly.type
_entity_poly.pdbx_seq_one_letter_code
_entity_poly.pdbx_strand_id
1 'polypeptide(L)'
;MLSGCSAQQDEQVTINVYNWGQYISEGDDGCIDVIAEFEAAYPNIKVNYVTFDSNETMYTKMAGGGITVDVIIPSDYMVGRLAQEGMLLPLNFENIPNAQFVDQRFQNPSYDPENKYSVPYSWGTVGIIYNTKYVDEEDVTGWEILWNENAAGEQLDYAGKILMFDNSRDAFAIAQCRLGYSMNTTDEQELLECAKLLEQQRPVVQQYIMDQVFDLMENEEAWIAPYYAGDYLTMSGENEDLAFYLPGDQGFNLFVDAMCIPTCCENQEAAETFINFLCDPEIAGGNMDWICYSTPISAAKEFMELDEEMESINYPSGDFLDKGTSYLPMPRETTRYVDNLFMRVRNGISLEKEPGSEVLVWAAVIVAVAAIAGAAFLLLRKRKKK
;
A
#
# COMPACT_ATOMS: atom_id res chain seq x y z
N MET A 1 48.00 -13.97 40.44
CA MET A 1 47.00 -14.55 39.56
C MET A 1 46.11 -13.40 39.06
N LEU A 2 46.39 -12.92 37.89
CA LEU A 2 45.55 -11.91 37.22
C LEU A 2 44.44 -12.67 36.48
N SER A 3 43.24 -12.60 37.00
CA SER A 3 42.04 -13.11 36.34
C SER A 3 41.73 -12.19 35.14
N GLY A 4 42.05 -12.64 33.94
CA GLY A 4 41.65 -11.96 32.73
C GLY A 4 40.14 -12.07 32.58
N CYS A 5 39.44 -10.97 32.72
CA CYS A 5 38.08 -10.81 32.16
C CYS A 5 38.22 -10.85 30.66
N SER A 6 37.96 -11.98 30.01
CA SER A 6 37.71 -12.03 28.60
C SER A 6 36.37 -11.27 28.37
N ALA A 7 36.45 -10.08 27.81
CA ALA A 7 35.27 -9.48 27.20
C ALA A 7 34.79 -10.49 26.15
N GLN A 8 33.63 -11.10 26.39
CA GLN A 8 32.89 -11.82 25.35
C GLN A 8 32.61 -10.78 24.26
N GLN A 9 33.24 -10.89 23.10
CA GLN A 9 32.82 -10.16 21.93
C GLN A 9 31.40 -10.66 21.63
N ASP A 10 30.40 -9.81 21.83
CA ASP A 10 29.05 -10.10 21.38
C ASP A 10 29.13 -10.42 19.90
N GLU A 11 28.60 -11.57 19.51
CA GLU A 11 28.61 -12.04 18.13
C GLU A 11 27.81 -11.05 17.28
N GLN A 12 28.38 -10.58 16.18
CA GLN A 12 27.71 -9.63 15.29
C GLN A 12 26.50 -10.33 14.65
N VAL A 13 25.33 -9.71 14.79
CA VAL A 13 24.05 -10.17 14.23
C VAL A 13 23.68 -9.27 13.05
N THR A 14 23.11 -9.84 12.00
CA THR A 14 22.48 -9.09 10.90
C THR A 14 20.99 -9.35 10.89
N ILE A 15 20.18 -8.29 10.92
CA ILE A 15 18.73 -8.37 10.74
C ILE A 15 18.35 -7.92 9.33
N ASN A 16 17.37 -8.61 8.74
CA ASN A 16 16.78 -8.26 7.45
C ASN A 16 15.49 -7.49 7.68
N VAL A 17 15.48 -6.21 7.29
CA VAL A 17 14.34 -5.31 7.43
C VAL A 17 13.71 -5.10 6.07
N TYR A 18 12.44 -5.44 5.91
CA TYR A 18 11.68 -5.25 4.69
C TYR A 18 10.67 -4.12 4.88
N ASN A 19 10.79 -3.07 4.07
CA ASN A 19 9.95 -1.87 4.12
C ASN A 19 9.55 -1.42 2.71
N TRP A 20 8.75 -0.39 2.62
CA TRP A 20 8.39 0.28 1.37
C TRP A 20 9.58 1.06 0.79
N GLY A 21 9.52 1.40 -0.50
CA GLY A 21 10.45 2.36 -1.10
C GLY A 21 10.25 3.75 -0.50
N GLN A 22 11.33 4.52 -0.33
CA GLN A 22 11.31 5.89 0.21
C GLN A 22 10.53 6.03 1.54
N TYR A 23 10.67 5.07 2.43
CA TYR A 23 9.88 4.99 3.67
C TYR A 23 10.73 4.88 4.94
N ILE A 24 12.01 5.21 4.83
CA ILE A 24 12.96 5.42 5.92
C ILE A 24 14.02 6.42 5.45
N SER A 25 14.41 7.34 6.31
CA SER A 25 15.45 8.33 5.99
C SER A 25 16.83 7.67 5.98
N GLU A 26 17.54 7.79 4.87
CA GLU A 26 18.89 7.27 4.65
C GLU A 26 19.96 8.39 4.62
N GLY A 27 19.65 9.55 5.20
CA GLY A 27 20.61 10.66 5.37
C GLY A 27 20.72 11.60 4.17
N ASP A 28 19.76 11.59 3.25
CA ASP A 28 19.72 12.53 2.13
C ASP A 28 19.37 13.94 2.62
N ASP A 29 19.87 14.97 1.91
CA ASP A 29 19.61 16.39 2.14
C ASP A 29 19.94 16.90 3.57
N GLY A 30 20.75 16.18 4.31
CA GLY A 30 21.14 16.51 5.68
C GLY A 30 20.18 16.03 6.75
N CYS A 31 19.20 15.22 6.38
CA CYS A 31 18.33 14.51 7.28
C CYS A 31 19.04 13.39 8.03
N ILE A 32 18.36 12.80 9.02
CA ILE A 32 18.88 11.67 9.79
C ILE A 32 19.08 10.45 8.90
N ASP A 33 20.22 9.75 9.04
CA ASP A 33 20.36 8.37 8.54
C ASP A 33 19.95 7.40 9.65
N VAL A 34 18.73 6.94 9.63
CA VAL A 34 18.13 6.10 10.67
C VAL A 34 18.88 4.79 10.85
N ILE A 35 19.34 4.18 9.75
CA ILE A 35 20.08 2.92 9.79
C ILE A 35 21.48 3.13 10.36
N ALA A 36 22.18 4.17 9.93
CA ALA A 36 23.51 4.50 10.47
C ALA A 36 23.46 4.86 11.95
N GLU A 37 22.47 5.64 12.39
CA GLU A 37 22.27 5.97 13.82
C GLU A 37 21.96 4.70 14.65
N PHE A 38 21.12 3.81 14.13
CA PHE A 38 20.86 2.53 14.79
C PHE A 38 22.14 1.70 14.93
N GLU A 39 22.92 1.55 13.85
CA GLU A 39 24.15 0.78 13.88
C GLU A 39 25.24 1.43 14.73
N ALA A 40 25.22 2.75 14.89
CA ALA A 40 26.09 3.46 15.82
C ALA A 40 25.70 3.23 17.30
N ALA A 41 24.39 3.21 17.58
CA ALA A 41 23.86 2.91 18.92
C ALA A 41 24.02 1.43 19.32
N TYR A 42 23.91 0.52 18.34
CA TYR A 42 23.98 -0.93 18.52
C TYR A 42 25.02 -1.57 17.60
N PRO A 43 26.34 -1.39 17.85
CA PRO A 43 27.39 -1.74 16.89
C PRO A 43 27.53 -3.25 16.63
N ASN A 44 26.91 -4.09 17.44
CA ASN A 44 26.84 -5.55 17.26
C ASN A 44 25.66 -6.00 16.39
N ILE A 45 24.75 -5.08 15.98
CA ILE A 45 23.63 -5.37 15.09
C ILE A 45 23.83 -4.61 13.77
N LYS A 46 23.73 -5.33 12.64
CA LYS A 46 23.74 -4.78 11.31
C LYS A 46 22.37 -4.89 10.67
N VAL A 47 22.01 -3.92 9.85
CA VAL A 47 20.73 -3.89 9.13
C VAL A 47 20.97 -4.14 7.65
N ASN A 48 20.34 -5.19 7.11
CA ASN A 48 20.19 -5.40 5.69
C ASN A 48 18.79 -4.89 5.29
N TYR A 49 18.74 -3.69 4.74
CA TYR A 49 17.48 -3.04 4.35
C TYR A 49 17.08 -3.43 2.94
N VAL A 50 15.83 -3.85 2.76
CA VAL A 50 15.27 -4.31 1.47
C VAL A 50 13.88 -3.71 1.28
N THR A 51 13.61 -3.20 0.10
CA THR A 51 12.30 -2.63 -0.25
C THR A 51 11.39 -3.62 -0.96
N PHE A 52 10.07 -3.39 -0.84
CA PHE A 52 9.04 -4.09 -1.59
C PHE A 52 8.01 -3.09 -2.17
N ASP A 53 7.42 -3.45 -3.30
CA ASP A 53 6.52 -2.56 -4.05
C ASP A 53 5.04 -2.70 -3.61
N SER A 54 4.68 -3.82 -2.95
CA SER A 54 3.31 -4.07 -2.47
C SER A 54 3.27 -5.10 -1.35
N ASN A 55 2.25 -5.01 -0.49
CA ASN A 55 1.96 -6.01 0.55
C ASN A 55 1.87 -7.44 -0.04
N GLU A 56 1.26 -7.58 -1.21
CA GLU A 56 1.06 -8.87 -1.90
C GLU A 56 2.38 -9.46 -2.38
N THR A 57 3.29 -8.64 -2.88
CA THR A 57 4.63 -9.06 -3.31
C THR A 57 5.46 -9.53 -2.11
N MET A 58 5.46 -8.75 -1.03
CA MET A 58 6.12 -9.09 0.23
C MET A 58 5.54 -10.38 0.82
N TYR A 59 4.21 -10.49 0.92
CA TYR A 59 3.53 -11.69 1.40
C TYR A 59 3.90 -12.93 0.57
N THR A 60 3.90 -12.81 -0.76
CA THR A 60 4.20 -13.93 -1.65
C THR A 60 5.64 -14.43 -1.48
N LYS A 61 6.59 -13.51 -1.32
CA LYS A 61 8.00 -13.86 -1.04
C LYS A 61 8.13 -14.62 0.28
N MET A 62 7.49 -14.15 1.36
CA MET A 62 7.52 -14.81 2.67
C MET A 62 6.81 -16.16 2.64
N ALA A 63 5.59 -16.24 2.08
CA ALA A 63 4.81 -17.47 2.01
C ALA A 63 5.46 -18.54 1.12
N GLY A 64 6.26 -18.12 0.12
CA GLY A 64 7.04 -19.01 -0.73
C GLY A 64 8.21 -19.69 0.01
N GLY A 65 8.62 -19.17 1.14
CA GLY A 65 9.76 -19.65 1.96
C GLY A 65 11.11 -19.39 1.30
N GLY A 66 12.17 -19.73 2.01
CA GLY A 66 13.54 -19.61 1.51
C GLY A 66 14.16 -18.21 1.65
N ILE A 67 13.48 -17.30 2.35
CA ILE A 67 14.01 -16.01 2.79
C ILE A 67 13.94 -15.90 4.30
N THR A 68 14.92 -15.23 4.89
CA THR A 68 14.91 -14.80 6.28
C THR A 68 14.56 -13.33 6.31
N VAL A 69 13.54 -12.97 7.08
CA VAL A 69 13.13 -11.59 7.32
C VAL A 69 12.91 -11.43 8.81
N ASP A 70 13.50 -10.40 9.40
CA ASP A 70 13.44 -10.18 10.84
C ASP A 70 12.42 -9.09 11.21
N VAL A 71 12.29 -8.05 10.39
CA VAL A 71 11.29 -6.99 10.55
C VAL A 71 10.60 -6.74 9.21
N ILE A 72 9.28 -6.57 9.24
CA ILE A 72 8.46 -6.10 8.13
C ILE A 72 7.62 -4.91 8.57
N ILE A 73 7.31 -3.99 7.64
CA ILE A 73 6.47 -2.82 7.90
C ILE A 73 5.31 -2.80 6.89
N PRO A 74 4.33 -3.70 7.02
CA PRO A 74 3.16 -3.75 6.13
C PRO A 74 2.03 -2.86 6.61
N SER A 75 1.05 -2.65 5.73
CA SER A 75 -0.19 -1.97 6.09
C SER A 75 -1.11 -2.82 6.98
N ASP A 76 -1.98 -2.16 7.68
CA ASP A 76 -2.93 -2.66 8.68
C ASP A 76 -3.64 -3.98 8.28
N TYR A 77 -4.27 -4.02 7.10
CA TYR A 77 -4.97 -5.23 6.64
C TYR A 77 -4.04 -6.43 6.43
N MET A 78 -2.79 -6.16 6.04
CA MET A 78 -1.80 -7.22 5.86
C MET A 78 -1.26 -7.72 7.21
N VAL A 79 -1.06 -6.81 8.19
CA VAL A 79 -0.76 -7.22 9.57
C VAL A 79 -1.84 -8.18 10.08
N GLY A 80 -3.12 -7.79 9.95
CA GLY A 80 -4.24 -8.62 10.38
C GLY A 80 -4.30 -9.98 9.66
N ARG A 81 -4.01 -9.99 8.35
CA ARG A 81 -3.94 -11.23 7.56
C ARG A 81 -2.81 -12.15 8.04
N LEU A 82 -1.60 -11.61 8.18
CA LEU A 82 -0.42 -12.36 8.64
C LEU A 82 -0.64 -12.93 10.05
N ALA A 83 -1.26 -12.16 10.95
CA ALA A 83 -1.61 -12.60 12.30
C ALA A 83 -2.62 -13.75 12.27
N GLN A 84 -3.69 -13.65 11.45
CA GLN A 84 -4.69 -14.72 11.30
C GLN A 84 -4.11 -16.00 10.68
N GLU A 85 -3.16 -15.87 9.76
CA GLU A 85 -2.47 -17.02 9.14
C GLU A 85 -1.34 -17.59 10.02
N GLY A 86 -1.08 -17.01 11.21
CA GLY A 86 -0.04 -17.46 12.15
C GLY A 86 1.38 -17.23 11.62
N MET A 87 1.58 -16.21 10.82
CA MET A 87 2.86 -15.87 10.19
C MET A 87 3.66 -14.82 10.97
N LEU A 88 3.12 -14.29 12.07
CA LEU A 88 3.81 -13.32 12.95
C LEU A 88 4.18 -13.94 14.29
N LEU A 89 5.32 -13.52 14.82
CA LEU A 89 5.74 -13.81 16.20
C LEU A 89 5.12 -12.79 17.16
N PRO A 90 4.69 -13.20 18.36
CA PRO A 90 4.33 -12.25 19.40
C PRO A 90 5.54 -11.41 19.79
N LEU A 91 5.34 -10.09 19.94
CA LEU A 91 6.36 -9.16 20.39
C LEU A 91 6.57 -9.26 21.92
N ASN A 92 7.82 -9.17 22.35
CA ASN A 92 8.15 -8.98 23.74
C ASN A 92 8.32 -7.49 24.05
N PHE A 93 7.28 -6.85 24.57
CA PHE A 93 7.30 -5.43 24.89
C PHE A 93 8.27 -5.02 26.01
N GLU A 94 8.86 -5.97 26.74
CA GLU A 94 9.98 -5.68 27.66
C GLU A 94 11.23 -5.22 26.89
N ASN A 95 11.37 -5.67 25.63
CA ASN A 95 12.45 -5.26 24.72
C ASN A 95 12.07 -4.01 23.89
N ILE A 96 10.81 -3.56 23.95
CA ILE A 96 10.30 -2.42 23.18
C ILE A 96 9.69 -1.36 24.13
N PRO A 97 10.44 -0.86 25.12
CA PRO A 97 9.90 0.11 26.09
C PRO A 97 9.44 1.43 25.44
N ASN A 98 9.99 1.83 24.29
CA ASN A 98 9.58 3.04 23.58
C ASN A 98 8.20 2.92 22.93
N ALA A 99 7.62 1.73 22.81
CA ALA A 99 6.22 1.56 22.38
C ALA A 99 5.23 2.28 23.33
N GLN A 100 5.64 2.66 24.54
CA GLN A 100 4.85 3.50 25.44
C GLN A 100 4.54 4.91 24.88
N PHE A 101 5.34 5.39 23.91
CA PHE A 101 5.15 6.69 23.27
C PHE A 101 4.07 6.68 22.17
N VAL A 102 3.65 5.48 21.74
CA VAL A 102 2.55 5.35 20.75
C VAL A 102 1.25 5.85 21.38
N ASP A 103 0.60 6.77 20.68
CA ASP A 103 -0.62 7.42 21.12
C ASP A 103 -1.77 6.42 21.34
N GLN A 104 -2.61 6.71 22.31
CA GLN A 104 -3.74 5.86 22.69
C GLN A 104 -4.68 5.54 21.51
N ARG A 105 -4.80 6.44 20.54
CA ARG A 105 -5.60 6.26 19.32
C ARG A 105 -5.17 5.04 18.50
N PHE A 106 -3.89 4.72 18.48
CA PHE A 106 -3.30 3.62 17.72
C PHE A 106 -3.13 2.34 18.53
N GLN A 107 -3.59 2.32 19.78
CA GLN A 107 -3.54 1.12 20.62
C GLN A 107 -4.78 0.26 20.41
N ASN A 108 -4.61 -1.06 20.50
CA ASN A 108 -5.63 -2.07 20.27
C ASN A 108 -6.37 -1.90 18.92
N PRO A 109 -5.64 -1.74 17.81
CA PRO A 109 -6.24 -1.53 16.51
C PRO A 109 -7.01 -2.78 16.05
N SER A 110 -7.97 -2.60 15.15
CA SER A 110 -8.81 -3.69 14.66
C SER A 110 -8.04 -4.84 14.01
N TYR A 111 -6.87 -4.58 13.46
CA TYR A 111 -5.99 -5.56 12.86
C TYR A 111 -5.12 -6.33 13.87
N ASP A 112 -4.89 -5.78 15.07
CA ASP A 112 -4.17 -6.40 16.20
C ASP A 112 -4.81 -6.00 17.55
N PRO A 113 -6.01 -6.50 17.89
CA PRO A 113 -6.79 -6.00 19.03
C PRO A 113 -6.16 -6.22 20.40
N GLU A 114 -5.15 -7.06 20.49
CA GLU A 114 -4.43 -7.36 21.73
C GLU A 114 -3.06 -6.64 21.80
N ASN A 115 -2.71 -5.83 20.78
CA ASN A 115 -1.36 -5.24 20.62
C ASN A 115 -0.27 -6.31 20.76
N LYS A 116 -0.45 -7.44 20.11
CA LYS A 116 0.39 -8.61 20.34
C LYS A 116 1.49 -8.76 19.30
N TYR A 117 1.23 -8.33 18.07
CA TYR A 117 2.04 -8.66 16.90
C TYR A 117 2.67 -7.46 16.22
N SER A 118 2.24 -6.25 16.59
CA SER A 118 2.61 -5.05 15.84
C SER A 118 2.84 -3.83 16.73
N VAL A 119 3.68 -2.92 16.23
CA VAL A 119 3.82 -1.55 16.74
C VAL A 119 3.60 -0.59 15.58
N PRO A 120 2.67 0.37 15.65
CA PRO A 120 2.45 1.37 14.61
C PRO A 120 3.74 2.13 14.26
N TYR A 121 3.99 2.31 12.96
CA TYR A 121 5.16 3.01 12.42
C TYR A 121 4.79 4.38 11.86
N SER A 122 3.81 4.40 10.98
CA SER A 122 3.26 5.61 10.38
C SER A 122 1.76 5.45 10.12
N TRP A 123 1.10 6.54 9.78
CA TRP A 123 -0.27 6.54 9.32
C TRP A 123 -0.51 7.66 8.32
N GLY A 124 -1.60 7.58 7.58
CA GLY A 124 -1.95 8.60 6.61
C GLY A 124 -3.33 8.41 6.01
N THR A 125 -3.65 9.26 5.06
CA THR A 125 -4.92 9.26 4.34
C THR A 125 -4.68 9.15 2.84
N VAL A 126 -5.68 8.62 2.12
CA VAL A 126 -5.72 8.62 0.66
C VAL A 126 -6.68 9.71 0.21
N GLY A 127 -6.19 10.62 -0.63
CA GLY A 127 -6.96 11.71 -1.19
C GLY A 127 -6.73 11.89 -2.69
N ILE A 128 -7.04 13.07 -3.18
CA ILE A 128 -6.90 13.46 -4.59
C ILE A 128 -5.81 14.52 -4.68
N ILE A 129 -4.75 14.24 -5.42
CA ILE A 129 -3.73 15.21 -5.82
C ILE A 129 -4.16 15.79 -7.15
N TYR A 130 -4.11 17.10 -7.30
CA TYR A 130 -4.42 17.75 -8.57
C TYR A 130 -3.51 18.94 -8.82
N ASN A 131 -3.27 19.26 -10.09
CA ASN A 131 -2.44 20.39 -10.50
C ASN A 131 -3.32 21.62 -10.74
N THR A 132 -3.22 22.63 -9.89
CA THR A 132 -4.03 23.86 -9.89
C THR A 132 -3.87 24.71 -11.14
N LYS A 133 -2.79 24.51 -11.91
CA LYS A 133 -2.56 25.18 -13.18
C LYS A 133 -3.49 24.70 -14.31
N TYR A 134 -3.98 23.46 -14.21
CA TYR A 134 -4.75 22.79 -15.25
C TYR A 134 -6.15 22.35 -14.79
N VAL A 135 -6.36 22.22 -13.49
CA VAL A 135 -7.60 21.73 -12.89
C VAL A 135 -8.22 22.84 -12.05
N ASP A 136 -9.47 23.18 -12.35
CA ASP A 136 -10.21 24.15 -11.57
C ASP A 136 -10.58 23.57 -10.21
N GLU A 137 -10.25 24.26 -9.12
CA GLU A 137 -10.53 23.81 -7.73
C GLU A 137 -12.03 23.54 -7.51
N GLU A 138 -12.92 24.29 -8.18
CA GLU A 138 -14.36 24.11 -8.08
C GLU A 138 -14.85 22.75 -8.64
N ASP A 139 -14.05 22.08 -9.48
CA ASP A 139 -14.34 20.75 -10.01
C ASP A 139 -13.92 19.62 -9.05
N VAL A 140 -13.03 19.91 -8.09
CA VAL A 140 -12.49 18.92 -7.15
C VAL A 140 -13.40 18.81 -5.92
N THR A 141 -14.54 18.15 -6.07
CA THR A 141 -15.57 18.06 -5.03
C THR A 141 -15.70 16.67 -4.40
N GLY A 142 -15.10 15.65 -5.00
CA GLY A 142 -15.13 14.28 -4.54
C GLY A 142 -14.46 13.32 -5.51
N TRP A 143 -14.65 12.03 -5.28
CA TRP A 143 -14.05 10.97 -6.10
C TRP A 143 -14.53 10.96 -7.56
N GLU A 144 -15.66 11.61 -7.90
CA GLU A 144 -16.21 11.70 -9.25
C GLU A 144 -15.25 12.32 -10.27
N ILE A 145 -14.36 13.21 -9.85
CA ILE A 145 -13.36 13.82 -10.74
C ILE A 145 -12.46 12.78 -11.40
N LEU A 146 -12.22 11.65 -10.73
CA LEU A 146 -11.45 10.52 -11.29
C LEU A 146 -12.18 9.82 -12.45
N TRP A 147 -13.49 10.09 -12.65
CA TRP A 147 -14.26 9.68 -13.81
C TRP A 147 -14.44 10.79 -14.82
N ASN A 148 -13.69 11.89 -14.66
CA ASN A 148 -13.80 13.08 -15.49
C ASN A 148 -15.19 13.71 -15.40
N GLU A 149 -15.80 13.71 -14.20
CA GLU A 149 -17.13 14.24 -13.90
C GLU A 149 -17.06 15.17 -12.68
N ASN A 150 -17.96 16.16 -12.61
CA ASN A 150 -18.17 16.93 -11.40
C ASN A 150 -19.27 16.29 -10.51
N ALA A 151 -19.55 16.89 -9.36
CA ALA A 151 -20.59 16.40 -8.43
C ALA A 151 -22.00 16.35 -9.05
N ALA A 152 -22.29 17.11 -10.10
CA ALA A 152 -23.57 17.08 -10.81
C ALA A 152 -23.62 15.98 -11.89
N GLY A 153 -22.53 15.25 -12.13
CA GLY A 153 -22.40 14.25 -13.16
C GLY A 153 -22.18 14.85 -14.56
N GLU A 154 -21.76 16.11 -14.63
CA GLU A 154 -21.39 16.74 -15.89
C GLU A 154 -19.96 16.37 -16.27
N GLN A 155 -19.72 16.12 -17.57
CA GLN A 155 -18.41 15.76 -18.08
C GLN A 155 -17.46 16.96 -18.01
N LEU A 156 -16.24 16.71 -17.53
CA LEU A 156 -15.12 17.65 -17.51
C LEU A 156 -14.18 17.43 -18.69
N ASP A 157 -13.08 18.16 -18.78
CA ASP A 157 -12.11 18.10 -19.89
C ASP A 157 -10.70 17.65 -19.42
N TYR A 158 -10.65 16.69 -18.50
CA TYR A 158 -9.41 16.15 -17.93
C TYR A 158 -9.11 14.73 -18.43
N ALA A 159 -9.88 14.18 -19.36
CA ALA A 159 -9.70 12.82 -19.87
C ALA A 159 -8.29 12.60 -20.44
N GLY A 160 -7.66 11.49 -20.06
CA GLY A 160 -6.27 11.17 -20.43
C GLY A 160 -5.20 11.94 -19.65
N LYS A 161 -5.61 12.63 -18.57
CA LYS A 161 -4.74 13.32 -17.60
C LYS A 161 -4.99 12.85 -16.17
N ILE A 162 -5.79 11.81 -16.01
CA ILE A 162 -6.18 11.21 -14.74
C ILE A 162 -5.39 9.91 -14.56
N LEU A 163 -4.72 9.77 -13.43
CA LEU A 163 -4.07 8.52 -13.01
C LEU A 163 -5.03 7.70 -12.14
N MET A 164 -4.71 6.42 -11.97
CA MET A 164 -5.42 5.51 -11.06
C MET A 164 -4.44 4.52 -10.46
N PHE A 165 -4.72 4.05 -9.24
CA PHE A 165 -3.91 3.03 -8.59
C PHE A 165 -3.77 1.75 -9.42
N ASP A 166 -2.55 1.20 -9.46
CA ASP A 166 -2.26 -0.15 -9.99
C ASP A 166 -2.31 -1.22 -8.88
N ASN A 167 -3.18 -1.02 -7.93
CA ASN A 167 -3.43 -1.89 -6.80
C ASN A 167 -4.95 -2.05 -6.64
N SER A 168 -5.39 -3.29 -6.59
CA SER A 168 -6.81 -3.64 -6.59
C SER A 168 -7.54 -3.10 -5.35
N ARG A 169 -6.88 -3.11 -4.18
CA ARG A 169 -7.49 -2.72 -2.92
C ARG A 169 -7.86 -1.24 -2.91
N ASP A 170 -6.91 -0.36 -3.28
CA ASP A 170 -7.13 1.08 -3.29
C ASP A 170 -8.05 1.51 -4.42
N ALA A 171 -7.91 0.92 -5.63
CA ALA A 171 -8.80 1.19 -6.73
C ALA A 171 -10.26 0.86 -6.40
N PHE A 172 -10.50 -0.30 -5.76
CA PHE A 172 -11.85 -0.69 -5.32
C PHE A 172 -12.37 0.18 -4.19
N ALA A 173 -11.52 0.58 -3.22
CA ALA A 173 -11.92 1.46 -2.13
C ALA A 173 -12.49 2.79 -2.64
N ILE A 174 -11.86 3.39 -3.64
CA ILE A 174 -12.35 4.62 -4.27
C ILE A 174 -13.71 4.39 -4.95
N ALA A 175 -13.88 3.29 -5.67
CA ALA A 175 -15.15 2.95 -6.30
C ALA A 175 -16.24 2.66 -5.25
N GLN A 176 -15.89 2.00 -4.15
CA GLN A 176 -16.77 1.75 -3.01
C GLN A 176 -17.23 3.06 -2.36
N CYS A 177 -16.29 3.98 -2.09
CA CYS A 177 -16.62 5.32 -1.58
C CYS A 177 -17.59 6.06 -2.49
N ARG A 178 -17.32 6.08 -3.80
CA ARG A 178 -18.18 6.75 -4.78
C ARG A 178 -19.60 6.14 -4.84
N LEU A 179 -19.73 4.82 -4.64
CA LEU A 179 -21.02 4.13 -4.62
C LEU A 179 -21.69 4.16 -3.23
N GLY A 180 -21.02 4.66 -2.20
CA GLY A 180 -21.51 4.66 -0.82
C GLY A 180 -21.48 3.27 -0.17
N TYR A 181 -20.64 2.36 -0.67
CA TYR A 181 -20.41 1.05 -0.07
C TYR A 181 -19.29 1.10 0.98
N SER A 182 -19.28 0.13 1.87
CA SER A 182 -18.17 -0.04 2.80
C SER A 182 -16.90 -0.45 2.04
N MET A 183 -15.76 0.19 2.33
CA MET A 183 -14.44 -0.24 1.83
C MET A 183 -14.05 -1.66 2.28
N ASN A 184 -14.78 -2.20 3.26
CA ASN A 184 -14.57 -3.54 3.79
C ASN A 184 -15.68 -4.52 3.40
N THR A 185 -16.52 -4.18 2.41
CA THR A 185 -17.56 -5.10 1.93
C THR A 185 -16.95 -6.37 1.35
N THR A 186 -17.62 -7.48 1.60
CA THR A 186 -17.33 -8.79 1.01
C THR A 186 -18.49 -9.29 0.14
N ASP A 187 -19.49 -8.43 -0.10
CA ASP A 187 -20.63 -8.73 -0.96
C ASP A 187 -20.19 -8.73 -2.43
N GLU A 188 -20.33 -9.88 -3.09
CA GLU A 188 -19.89 -10.06 -4.49
C GLU A 188 -20.64 -9.15 -5.46
N GLN A 189 -21.91 -8.79 -5.15
CA GLN A 189 -22.70 -7.91 -6.01
C GLN A 189 -22.16 -6.46 -5.92
N GLU A 190 -21.91 -5.96 -4.71
CA GLU A 190 -21.30 -4.64 -4.50
C GLU A 190 -19.92 -4.55 -5.15
N LEU A 191 -19.09 -5.59 -4.98
CA LEU A 191 -17.78 -5.67 -5.61
C LEU A 191 -17.86 -5.71 -7.14
N LEU A 192 -18.85 -6.42 -7.72
CA LEU A 192 -19.07 -6.41 -9.16
C LEU A 192 -19.54 -5.04 -9.67
N GLU A 193 -20.35 -4.32 -8.90
CA GLU A 193 -20.77 -2.95 -9.23
C GLU A 193 -19.59 -1.97 -9.20
N CYS A 194 -18.70 -2.09 -8.22
CA CYS A 194 -17.43 -1.34 -8.18
C CYS A 194 -16.56 -1.63 -9.42
N ALA A 195 -16.41 -2.90 -9.79
CA ALA A 195 -15.67 -3.26 -10.99
C ALA A 195 -16.26 -2.66 -12.28
N LYS A 196 -17.59 -2.66 -12.41
CA LYS A 196 -18.28 -2.03 -13.55
C LYS A 196 -18.07 -0.51 -13.58
N LEU A 197 -18.07 0.13 -12.40
CA LEU A 197 -17.77 1.56 -12.30
C LEU A 197 -16.31 1.85 -12.72
N LEU A 198 -15.35 1.03 -12.30
CA LEU A 198 -13.96 1.13 -12.74
C LEU A 198 -13.80 0.82 -14.25
N GLU A 199 -14.59 -0.10 -14.82
CA GLU A 199 -14.62 -0.35 -16.27
C GLU A 199 -15.10 0.89 -17.04
N GLN A 200 -16.05 1.65 -16.51
CA GLN A 200 -16.53 2.92 -17.09
C GLN A 200 -15.47 4.04 -16.98
N GLN A 201 -14.66 4.05 -15.92
CA GLN A 201 -13.57 5.01 -15.72
C GLN A 201 -12.42 4.82 -16.73
N ARG A 202 -12.16 3.57 -17.12
CA ARG A 202 -10.98 3.19 -17.91
C ARG A 202 -10.69 4.08 -19.12
N PRO A 203 -11.69 4.53 -19.94
CA PRO A 203 -11.43 5.37 -21.11
C PRO A 203 -10.83 6.75 -20.81
N VAL A 204 -10.99 7.28 -19.59
CA VAL A 204 -10.48 8.58 -19.17
C VAL A 204 -9.16 8.49 -18.42
N VAL A 205 -8.79 7.30 -17.95
CA VAL A 205 -7.52 7.03 -17.22
C VAL A 205 -6.35 7.06 -18.21
N GLN A 206 -5.34 7.87 -17.90
CA GLN A 206 -4.08 7.93 -18.63
C GLN A 206 -3.25 6.67 -18.38
N GLN A 207 -3.07 6.32 -17.12
CA GLN A 207 -2.24 5.20 -16.68
C GLN A 207 -2.66 4.71 -15.30
N TYR A 208 -2.48 3.39 -15.08
CA TYR A 208 -2.51 2.79 -13.75
C TYR A 208 -1.08 2.83 -13.18
N ILE A 209 -0.93 3.33 -11.96
CA ILE A 209 0.39 3.67 -11.37
C ILE A 209 0.50 3.23 -9.90
N MET A 210 1.73 3.09 -9.46
CA MET A 210 2.20 3.23 -8.08
C MET A 210 3.25 4.36 -8.08
N ASP A 211 4.51 4.12 -7.75
CA ASP A 211 5.58 5.13 -7.62
C ASP A 211 5.81 6.02 -8.85
N GLN A 212 5.30 5.62 -10.04
CA GLN A 212 5.34 6.47 -11.24
C GLN A 212 4.53 7.77 -11.09
N VAL A 213 3.72 7.90 -10.04
CA VAL A 213 2.96 9.11 -9.75
C VAL A 213 3.90 10.31 -9.58
N PHE A 214 5.03 10.15 -8.91
CA PHE A 214 6.00 11.21 -8.68
C PHE A 214 6.42 11.87 -10.00
N ASP A 215 7.02 11.10 -10.90
CA ASP A 215 7.48 11.61 -12.20
C ASP A 215 6.35 12.26 -12.99
N LEU A 216 5.14 11.68 -13.01
CA LEU A 216 4.04 12.15 -13.84
C LEU A 216 3.37 13.42 -13.30
N MET A 217 3.26 13.57 -11.98
CA MET A 217 2.64 14.75 -11.37
C MET A 217 3.64 15.90 -11.27
N GLU A 218 4.88 15.64 -10.86
CA GLU A 218 5.94 16.65 -10.75
C GLU A 218 6.26 17.29 -12.10
N ASN A 219 6.32 16.49 -13.19
CA ASN A 219 6.58 16.98 -14.54
C ASN A 219 5.32 17.45 -15.30
N GLU A 220 4.17 17.57 -14.67
CA GLU A 220 2.89 18.02 -15.27
C GLU A 220 2.40 17.11 -16.42
N GLU A 221 2.87 15.87 -16.49
CA GLU A 221 2.44 14.91 -17.50
C GLU A 221 1.04 14.37 -17.23
N ALA A 222 0.67 14.27 -15.94
CA ALA A 222 -0.70 14.02 -15.46
C ALA A 222 -1.15 15.21 -14.59
N TRP A 223 -2.47 15.32 -14.39
CA TRP A 223 -3.06 16.46 -13.69
C TRP A 223 -3.86 16.07 -12.46
N ILE A 224 -4.33 14.84 -12.38
CA ILE A 224 -5.16 14.34 -11.29
C ILE A 224 -4.74 12.92 -10.95
N ALA A 225 -4.53 12.64 -9.66
CA ALA A 225 -4.20 11.32 -9.16
C ALA A 225 -4.85 11.07 -7.81
N PRO A 226 -5.46 9.91 -7.54
CA PRO A 226 -5.69 9.46 -6.18
C PRO A 226 -4.36 8.98 -5.61
N TYR A 227 -3.93 9.51 -4.46
CA TYR A 227 -2.69 9.04 -3.85
C TYR A 227 -2.62 9.38 -2.35
N TYR A 228 -1.50 9.01 -1.72
CA TYR A 228 -1.29 9.15 -0.29
C TYR A 228 -0.87 10.58 0.09
N ALA A 229 -1.35 11.06 1.23
CA ALA A 229 -1.12 12.43 1.71
C ALA A 229 0.36 12.75 1.91
N GLY A 230 1.16 11.82 2.46
CA GLY A 230 2.60 12.02 2.64
C GLY A 230 3.35 12.19 1.32
N ASP A 231 3.05 11.35 0.33
CA ASP A 231 3.67 11.44 -1.00
C ASP A 231 3.27 12.73 -1.73
N TYR A 232 2.04 13.24 -1.49
CA TYR A 232 1.67 14.57 -1.97
C TYR A 232 2.61 15.65 -1.43
N LEU A 233 2.91 15.62 -0.12
CA LEU A 233 3.80 16.62 0.49
C LEU A 233 5.21 16.55 -0.10
N THR A 234 5.71 15.35 -0.37
CA THR A 234 6.98 15.18 -1.09
C THR A 234 6.92 15.78 -2.50
N MET A 235 5.88 15.45 -3.28
CA MET A 235 5.72 15.97 -4.64
C MET A 235 5.48 17.48 -4.68
N SER A 236 4.79 18.06 -3.69
CA SER A 236 4.53 19.50 -3.62
C SER A 236 5.81 20.31 -3.39
N GLY A 237 6.82 19.72 -2.77
CA GLY A 237 8.16 20.30 -2.66
C GLY A 237 8.87 20.47 -4.01
N GLU A 238 8.58 19.59 -4.99
CA GLU A 238 9.14 19.64 -6.34
C GLU A 238 8.23 20.41 -7.33
N ASN A 239 6.92 20.47 -7.07
CA ASN A 239 5.95 21.18 -7.90
C ASN A 239 4.91 21.90 -7.03
N GLU A 240 5.08 23.19 -6.83
CA GLU A 240 4.22 24.06 -6.01
C GLU A 240 2.80 24.28 -6.59
N ASP A 241 2.54 23.88 -7.84
CA ASP A 241 1.22 23.91 -8.46
C ASP A 241 0.34 22.71 -8.05
N LEU A 242 0.85 21.74 -7.29
CA LEU A 242 0.08 20.62 -6.78
C LEU A 242 -0.74 21.02 -5.55
N ALA A 243 -1.94 20.47 -5.44
CA ALA A 243 -2.80 20.60 -4.28
C ALA A 243 -3.42 19.25 -3.89
N PHE A 244 -3.86 19.14 -2.64
CA PHE A 244 -4.44 17.92 -2.09
C PHE A 244 -5.87 18.15 -1.61
N TYR A 245 -6.79 17.27 -2.00
CA TYR A 245 -8.16 17.27 -1.55
C TYR A 245 -8.53 15.93 -0.90
N LEU A 246 -9.09 15.99 0.31
CA LEU A 246 -9.54 14.82 1.04
C LEU A 246 -11.06 14.70 0.99
N PRO A 247 -11.66 13.71 0.28
CA PRO A 247 -13.11 13.58 0.04
C PRO A 247 -13.90 13.13 1.29
N GLY A 248 -13.93 13.95 2.34
CA GLY A 248 -14.51 13.57 3.63
C GLY A 248 -16.00 13.23 3.61
N ASP A 249 -16.79 13.78 2.68
CA ASP A 249 -18.23 13.50 2.61
C ASP A 249 -18.54 12.13 1.94
N GLN A 250 -17.63 11.61 1.15
CA GLN A 250 -17.74 10.31 0.50
C GLN A 250 -16.93 9.23 1.23
N GLY A 251 -16.09 9.60 2.19
CA GLY A 251 -15.15 8.73 2.89
C GLY A 251 -13.83 8.55 2.15
N PHE A 252 -12.81 8.14 2.88
CA PHE A 252 -11.45 7.92 2.38
C PHE A 252 -10.77 6.83 3.20
N ASN A 253 -9.71 6.24 2.67
CA ASN A 253 -8.89 5.30 3.42
C ASN A 253 -8.02 6.06 4.44
N LEU A 254 -8.08 5.59 5.68
CA LEU A 254 -7.16 5.93 6.77
C LEU A 254 -6.34 4.66 7.05
N PHE A 255 -5.09 4.65 6.64
CA PHE A 255 -4.21 3.49 6.83
C PHE A 255 -3.25 3.67 8.00
N VAL A 256 -2.77 2.56 8.51
CA VAL A 256 -1.66 2.48 9.47
C VAL A 256 -0.70 1.43 8.98
N ASP A 257 0.56 1.81 8.82
CA ASP A 257 1.63 0.84 8.61
C ASP A 257 2.28 0.50 9.94
N ALA A 258 2.57 -0.77 10.15
CA ALA A 258 3.04 -1.22 11.46
C ALA A 258 4.20 -2.21 11.36
N MET A 259 5.13 -2.06 12.28
CA MET A 259 6.30 -2.91 12.43
C MET A 259 5.92 -4.26 13.03
N CYS A 260 6.28 -5.35 12.36
CA CYS A 260 5.99 -6.72 12.77
C CYS A 260 7.22 -7.63 12.63
N ILE A 261 7.22 -8.73 13.35
CA ILE A 261 8.26 -9.77 13.27
C ILE A 261 7.63 -11.05 12.70
N PRO A 262 8.03 -11.49 11.48
CA PRO A 262 7.49 -12.70 10.89
C PRO A 262 8.09 -13.97 11.51
N THR A 263 7.38 -15.10 11.39
CA THR A 263 7.81 -16.40 11.92
C THR A 263 9.09 -16.97 11.29
N CYS A 264 9.54 -16.40 10.17
CA CYS A 264 10.85 -16.74 9.56
C CYS A 264 12.01 -15.91 10.13
N CYS A 265 11.76 -15.08 11.14
CA CYS A 265 12.80 -14.32 11.85
C CYS A 265 13.78 -15.27 12.56
N GLU A 266 15.06 -14.96 12.45
CA GLU A 266 16.14 -15.70 13.15
C GLU A 266 16.66 -14.95 14.38
N ASN A 267 16.43 -13.60 14.47
CA ASN A 267 17.04 -12.74 15.48
C ASN A 267 16.00 -11.84 16.15
N GLN A 268 15.01 -12.44 16.84
CA GLN A 268 13.86 -11.70 17.40
C GLN A 268 14.27 -10.58 18.36
N GLU A 269 15.23 -10.78 19.27
CA GLU A 269 15.66 -9.75 20.22
C GLU A 269 16.31 -8.55 19.50
N ALA A 270 17.12 -8.80 18.46
CA ALA A 270 17.71 -7.74 17.65
C ALA A 270 16.63 -7.00 16.81
N ALA A 271 15.64 -7.70 16.29
CA ALA A 271 14.49 -7.12 15.61
C ALA A 271 13.65 -6.23 16.54
N GLU A 272 13.38 -6.70 17.77
CA GLU A 272 12.67 -5.91 18.79
C GLU A 272 13.47 -4.67 19.21
N THR A 273 14.82 -4.78 19.27
CA THR A 273 15.71 -3.64 19.52
C THR A 273 15.60 -2.59 18.41
N PHE A 274 15.51 -3.01 17.15
CA PHE A 274 15.32 -2.10 16.01
C PHE A 274 13.94 -1.43 16.05
N ILE A 275 12.88 -2.18 16.35
CA ILE A 275 11.53 -1.63 16.53
C ILE A 275 11.51 -0.61 17.67
N ASN A 276 12.18 -0.93 18.81
CA ASN A 276 12.28 -0.01 19.93
C ASN A 276 13.00 1.28 19.57
N PHE A 277 14.07 1.21 18.77
CA PHE A 277 14.82 2.37 18.30
C PHE A 277 13.95 3.27 17.41
N LEU A 278 13.17 2.70 16.48
CA LEU A 278 12.23 3.44 15.63
C LEU A 278 11.08 4.10 16.41
N CYS A 279 10.79 3.64 17.62
CA CYS A 279 9.80 4.24 18.52
C CYS A 279 10.37 5.35 19.42
N ASP A 280 11.66 5.65 19.34
CA ASP A 280 12.22 6.81 20.04
C ASP A 280 11.68 8.10 19.40
N PRO A 281 11.14 9.08 20.18
CA PRO A 281 10.53 10.29 19.61
C PRO A 281 11.46 11.11 18.71
N GLU A 282 12.75 11.24 19.03
CA GLU A 282 13.72 11.97 18.21
C GLU A 282 13.96 11.24 16.87
N ILE A 283 14.12 9.92 16.91
CA ILE A 283 14.31 9.11 15.71
C ILE A 283 13.05 9.05 14.86
N ALA A 284 11.90 8.82 15.50
CA ALA A 284 10.61 8.81 14.82
C ALA A 284 10.32 10.17 14.16
N GLY A 285 10.60 11.29 14.86
CA GLY A 285 10.40 12.64 14.32
C GLY A 285 11.28 12.92 13.12
N GLY A 286 12.59 12.73 13.25
CA GLY A 286 13.52 12.97 12.14
C GLY A 286 13.27 12.06 10.93
N ASN A 287 12.80 10.83 11.16
CA ASN A 287 12.41 9.92 10.09
C ASN A 287 11.12 10.37 9.38
N MET A 288 10.07 10.73 10.14
CA MET A 288 8.79 11.18 9.57
C MET A 288 8.89 12.55 8.91
N ASP A 289 9.78 13.40 9.37
CA ASP A 289 10.08 14.69 8.75
C ASP A 289 10.58 14.51 7.30
N TRP A 290 11.47 13.55 7.09
CA TRP A 290 11.99 13.25 5.75
C TRP A 290 10.98 12.55 4.86
N ILE A 291 10.24 11.55 5.38
CA ILE A 291 9.27 10.81 4.57
C ILE A 291 7.94 11.54 4.40
N CYS A 292 7.75 12.68 5.08
CA CYS A 292 6.54 13.51 5.04
C CYS A 292 5.25 12.83 5.50
N TYR A 293 5.34 11.74 6.28
CA TYR A 293 4.16 11.01 6.77
C TYR A 293 3.81 11.35 8.22
N SER A 294 2.60 10.97 8.63
CA SER A 294 2.14 11.19 10.00
C SER A 294 2.71 10.16 10.96
N THR A 295 3.21 10.62 12.09
CA THR A 295 3.69 9.74 13.17
C THR A 295 2.57 9.31 14.11
N PRO A 296 2.54 8.05 14.57
CA PRO A 296 1.66 7.63 15.66
C PRO A 296 2.19 8.02 17.05
N ILE A 297 3.27 8.79 17.13
CA ILE A 297 3.95 9.22 18.36
C ILE A 297 3.90 10.74 18.43
N SER A 298 2.92 11.32 19.15
CA SER A 298 2.76 12.78 19.21
C SER A 298 4.00 13.52 19.73
N ALA A 299 4.79 12.91 20.62
CA ALA A 299 6.03 13.49 21.12
C ALA A 299 7.09 13.67 20.01
N ALA A 300 7.02 12.89 18.93
CA ALA A 300 7.94 13.00 17.80
C ALA A 300 7.78 14.30 17.00
N LYS A 301 6.59 14.92 17.07
CA LYS A 301 6.33 16.20 16.37
C LYS A 301 7.24 17.34 16.82
N GLU A 302 7.80 17.28 18.03
CA GLU A 302 8.76 18.27 18.51
C GLU A 302 10.09 18.24 17.75
N PHE A 303 10.33 17.17 16.98
CA PHE A 303 11.53 16.94 16.18
C PHE A 303 11.27 17.01 14.67
N MET A 304 10.11 17.51 14.25
CA MET A 304 9.68 17.69 12.87
C MET A 304 9.58 19.16 12.52
N GLU A 305 9.90 19.51 11.26
CA GLU A 305 9.71 20.86 10.72
C GLU A 305 8.34 20.98 10.04
N LEU A 306 7.25 20.95 10.83
CA LEU A 306 5.88 21.02 10.32
C LEU A 306 5.46 22.48 10.07
N ASP A 307 5.15 22.83 8.84
CA ASP A 307 4.43 24.05 8.50
C ASP A 307 2.90 23.89 8.61
N GLU A 308 2.14 24.96 8.38
CA GLU A 308 0.67 24.94 8.50
C GLU A 308 0.00 23.99 7.49
N GLU A 309 0.56 23.86 6.29
CA GLU A 309 0.05 22.97 5.24
C GLU A 309 0.30 21.51 5.60
N MET A 310 1.55 21.16 5.91
CA MET A 310 1.94 19.81 6.34
C MET A 310 1.12 19.37 7.57
N GLU A 311 0.94 20.27 8.55
CA GLU A 311 0.13 19.93 9.74
C GLU A 311 -1.34 19.70 9.38
N SER A 312 -1.93 20.51 8.49
CA SER A 312 -3.33 20.36 8.09
C SER A 312 -3.61 19.09 7.30
N ILE A 313 -2.66 18.64 6.48
CA ILE A 313 -2.77 17.47 5.61
C ILE A 313 -2.47 16.19 6.37
N ASN A 314 -1.35 16.16 7.12
CA ASN A 314 -0.93 14.99 7.87
C ASN A 314 -1.74 14.76 9.15
N TYR A 315 -2.25 15.84 9.77
CA TYR A 315 -2.96 15.77 11.04
C TYR A 315 -4.32 16.48 10.97
N PRO A 316 -5.21 16.11 10.04
CA PRO A 316 -6.54 16.71 9.96
C PRO A 316 -7.30 16.56 11.29
N SER A 317 -8.29 17.41 11.52
CA SER A 317 -9.04 17.43 12.78
C SER A 317 -9.66 16.06 13.11
N GLY A 318 -9.84 15.75 14.41
CA GLY A 318 -10.38 14.47 14.85
C GLY A 318 -11.76 14.15 14.25
N ASP A 319 -12.64 15.13 14.16
CA ASP A 319 -13.98 14.98 13.57
C ASP A 319 -13.91 14.62 12.06
N PHE A 320 -12.85 15.08 11.37
CA PHE A 320 -12.62 14.75 9.98
C PHE A 320 -12.03 13.34 9.83
N LEU A 321 -11.09 12.97 10.68
CA LEU A 321 -10.50 11.63 10.70
C LEU A 321 -11.53 10.54 11.00
N ASP A 322 -12.61 10.84 11.74
CA ASP A 322 -13.70 9.89 12.02
C ASP A 322 -14.50 9.50 10.77
N LYS A 323 -14.33 10.23 9.64
CA LYS A 323 -14.88 9.88 8.32
C LYS A 323 -13.99 8.90 7.54
N GLY A 324 -12.73 8.74 7.94
CA GLY A 324 -11.81 7.78 7.38
C GLY A 324 -12.12 6.35 7.80
N THR A 325 -11.79 5.39 6.96
CA THR A 325 -11.99 3.97 7.22
C THR A 325 -10.70 3.21 7.00
N SER A 326 -10.27 2.46 8.02
CA SER A 326 -9.14 1.53 7.87
C SER A 326 -9.57 0.25 7.18
N TYR A 327 -8.65 -0.36 6.44
CA TYR A 327 -8.90 -1.64 5.82
C TYR A 327 -8.89 -2.76 6.87
N LEU A 328 -9.85 -3.68 6.74
CA LEU A 328 -9.87 -4.93 7.47
C LEU A 328 -9.29 -6.06 6.60
N PRO A 329 -8.73 -7.11 7.21
CA PRO A 329 -8.33 -8.29 6.48
C PRO A 329 -9.50 -8.86 5.67
N MET A 330 -9.31 -9.00 4.37
CA MET A 330 -10.32 -9.55 3.47
C MET A 330 -10.18 -11.07 3.38
N PRO A 331 -11.28 -11.85 3.37
CA PRO A 331 -11.22 -13.29 3.12
C PRO A 331 -10.47 -13.59 1.81
N ARG A 332 -9.64 -14.63 1.82
CA ARG A 332 -8.79 -15.00 0.67
C ARG A 332 -9.56 -15.20 -0.63
N GLU A 333 -10.78 -15.71 -0.53
CA GLU A 333 -11.68 -15.91 -1.68
C GLU A 333 -12.11 -14.56 -2.26
N THR A 334 -12.51 -13.62 -1.39
CA THR A 334 -12.91 -12.27 -1.77
C THR A 334 -11.73 -11.50 -2.37
N THR A 335 -10.52 -11.60 -1.77
CA THR A 335 -9.30 -10.98 -2.33
C THR A 335 -9.06 -11.45 -3.76
N ARG A 336 -9.09 -12.77 -4.00
CA ARG A 336 -8.93 -13.34 -5.36
C ARG A 336 -10.00 -12.88 -6.34
N TYR A 337 -11.23 -12.70 -5.86
CA TYR A 337 -12.33 -12.22 -6.68
C TYR A 337 -12.09 -10.77 -7.11
N VAL A 338 -11.73 -9.89 -6.16
CA VAL A 338 -11.39 -8.49 -6.41
C VAL A 338 -10.20 -8.37 -7.37
N ASP A 339 -9.11 -9.09 -7.12
CA ASP A 339 -7.92 -9.10 -7.98
C ASP A 339 -8.24 -9.53 -9.42
N ASN A 340 -9.08 -10.55 -9.58
CA ASN A 340 -9.53 -11.01 -10.90
C ASN A 340 -10.36 -9.96 -11.62
N LEU A 341 -11.31 -9.34 -10.92
CA LEU A 341 -12.14 -8.26 -11.49
C LEU A 341 -11.26 -7.08 -11.90
N PHE A 342 -10.34 -6.63 -11.03
CA PHE A 342 -9.45 -5.52 -11.30
C PHE A 342 -8.52 -5.80 -12.50
N MET A 343 -7.91 -6.97 -12.53
CA MET A 343 -7.08 -7.42 -13.65
C MET A 343 -7.86 -7.37 -14.98
N ARG A 344 -9.14 -7.77 -15.00
CA ARG A 344 -9.99 -7.70 -16.18
C ARG A 344 -10.26 -6.26 -16.60
N VAL A 345 -10.65 -5.38 -15.64
CA VAL A 345 -10.86 -3.94 -15.89
C VAL A 345 -9.61 -3.32 -16.50
N ARG A 346 -8.48 -3.48 -15.86
CA ARG A 346 -7.20 -2.90 -16.27
C ARG A 346 -6.78 -3.31 -17.69
N ASN A 347 -6.98 -4.59 -18.03
CA ASN A 347 -6.65 -5.13 -19.35
C ASN A 347 -7.77 -4.93 -20.40
N GLY A 348 -8.89 -4.27 -20.07
CA GLY A 348 -10.00 -4.05 -20.97
C GLY A 348 -10.75 -5.32 -21.36
N ILE A 349 -10.74 -6.32 -20.48
CA ILE A 349 -11.50 -7.56 -20.64
C ILE A 349 -12.89 -7.35 -20.06
N SER A 350 -13.92 -7.38 -20.90
CA SER A 350 -15.31 -7.14 -20.49
C SER A 350 -15.73 -8.00 -19.30
N LEU A 351 -16.38 -7.37 -18.32
CA LEU A 351 -16.93 -8.04 -17.14
C LEU A 351 -18.20 -8.87 -17.44
N GLU A 352 -18.89 -8.59 -18.55
CA GLU A 352 -20.07 -9.36 -18.98
C GLU A 352 -19.75 -10.78 -19.48
N LYS A 353 -18.48 -11.07 -19.78
CA LYS A 353 -18.06 -12.41 -20.18
C LYS A 353 -17.66 -13.23 -18.95
N GLU A 354 -18.43 -14.28 -18.67
CA GLU A 354 -18.06 -15.25 -17.63
C GLU A 354 -16.61 -15.76 -17.79
N PRO A 355 -15.80 -15.84 -16.71
CA PRO A 355 -14.49 -16.47 -16.76
C PRO A 355 -14.69 -17.96 -17.06
N GLY A 356 -14.45 -18.37 -18.27
CA GLY A 356 -14.65 -19.74 -18.78
C GLY A 356 -15.26 -19.79 -20.16
N SER A 357 -15.98 -18.76 -20.60
CA SER A 357 -16.54 -18.73 -21.98
C SER A 357 -15.45 -18.75 -23.05
N GLU A 358 -14.31 -18.09 -22.81
CA GLU A 358 -13.19 -18.12 -23.76
C GLU A 358 -12.47 -19.47 -23.79
N VAL A 359 -12.28 -20.12 -22.62
CA VAL A 359 -11.70 -21.47 -22.56
C VAL A 359 -12.61 -22.47 -23.27
N LEU A 360 -13.93 -22.34 -23.13
CA LEU A 360 -14.90 -23.17 -23.84
C LEU A 360 -14.91 -22.86 -25.35
N VAL A 361 -14.78 -21.60 -25.76
CA VAL A 361 -14.66 -21.23 -27.17
C VAL A 361 -13.37 -21.78 -27.78
N TRP A 362 -12.22 -21.58 -27.11
CA TRP A 362 -10.95 -22.15 -27.60
C TRP A 362 -10.94 -23.67 -27.61
N ALA A 363 -11.53 -24.30 -26.59
CA ALA A 363 -11.68 -25.77 -26.59
C ALA A 363 -12.58 -26.25 -27.76
N ALA A 364 -13.67 -25.56 -28.04
CA ALA A 364 -14.54 -25.86 -29.19
C ALA A 364 -13.83 -25.65 -30.54
N VAL A 365 -13.03 -24.57 -30.67
CA VAL A 365 -12.19 -24.31 -31.87
C VAL A 365 -11.15 -25.40 -32.07
N ILE A 366 -10.45 -25.81 -31.01
CA ILE A 366 -9.45 -26.90 -31.08
C ILE A 366 -10.11 -28.21 -31.49
N VAL A 367 -11.27 -28.55 -30.94
CA VAL A 367 -12.02 -29.76 -31.31
C VAL A 367 -12.47 -29.70 -32.78
N ALA A 368 -12.97 -28.53 -33.24
CA ALA A 368 -13.38 -28.35 -34.64
C ALA A 368 -12.20 -28.48 -35.62
N VAL A 369 -11.05 -27.91 -35.31
CA VAL A 369 -9.83 -28.01 -36.11
C VAL A 369 -9.33 -29.45 -36.15
N ALA A 370 -9.35 -30.19 -35.04
CA ALA A 370 -8.97 -31.60 -34.98
C ALA A 370 -9.91 -32.48 -35.81
N ALA A 371 -11.22 -32.20 -35.77
CA ALA A 371 -12.23 -32.91 -36.59
C ALA A 371 -12.01 -32.69 -38.11
N ILE A 372 -11.73 -31.44 -38.52
CA ILE A 372 -11.44 -31.09 -39.92
C ILE A 372 -10.16 -31.78 -40.40
N ALA A 373 -9.07 -31.75 -39.57
CA ALA A 373 -7.83 -32.41 -39.89
C ALA A 373 -7.99 -33.94 -39.99
N GLY A 374 -8.80 -34.56 -39.12
CA GLY A 374 -9.15 -35.98 -39.16
C GLY A 374 -9.91 -36.36 -40.43
N ALA A 375 -10.93 -35.53 -40.81
CA ALA A 375 -11.68 -35.75 -42.05
C ALA A 375 -10.80 -35.62 -43.31
N ALA A 376 -9.94 -34.61 -43.36
CA ALA A 376 -8.98 -34.43 -44.46
C ALA A 376 -8.01 -35.59 -44.57
N PHE A 377 -7.48 -36.09 -43.44
CA PHE A 377 -6.61 -37.26 -43.41
C PHE A 377 -7.31 -38.51 -43.93
N LEU A 378 -8.56 -38.75 -43.56
CA LEU A 378 -9.35 -39.88 -44.04
C LEU A 378 -9.63 -39.81 -45.55
N LEU A 379 -9.89 -38.59 -46.08
CA LEU A 379 -10.09 -38.37 -47.52
C LEU A 379 -8.80 -38.60 -48.33
N LEU A 380 -7.65 -38.18 -47.81
CA LEU A 380 -6.37 -38.41 -48.45
C LEU A 380 -5.97 -39.89 -48.44
N ARG A 381 -6.34 -40.63 -47.36
CA ARG A 381 -6.11 -42.07 -47.25
C ARG A 381 -6.98 -42.89 -48.22
N LYS A 382 -8.21 -42.42 -48.50
CA LYS A 382 -9.10 -43.01 -49.51
C LYS A 382 -8.61 -42.77 -50.97
N ARG A 383 -7.97 -41.60 -51.23
CA ARG A 383 -7.37 -41.31 -52.57
C ARG A 383 -6.10 -42.11 -52.89
N LYS A 384 -5.36 -42.59 -51.89
CA LYS A 384 -4.17 -43.43 -52.08
C LYS A 384 -4.48 -44.93 -52.25
N LYS A 385 -5.76 -45.35 -52.11
CA LYS A 385 -6.21 -46.71 -52.30
C LYS A 385 -7.00 -46.94 -53.62
N LYS A 386 -7.11 -45.92 -54.45
CA LYS A 386 -7.52 -45.98 -55.84
C LYS A 386 -6.31 -45.68 -56.73
#